data_0d2a8d3212541aa7cd16da8ec6f6785e
#
_entry.id   0d2a8d3212541aa7cd16da8ec6f6785e
#
_cell.length_a   1.000
_cell.length_b   1.000
_cell.length_c   1.000
_cell.angle_alpha   90.00
_cell.angle_beta   90.00
_cell.angle_gamma   90.00
#
_symmetry.space_group_name_H-M   'P 1'
#
loop_
_entity.id
_entity.type
_entity.pdbx_description
1 polymer ?
#
loop_
_entity_poly.entity_id
_entity_poly.type
_entity_poly.pdbx_seq_one_letter_code
_entity_poly.pdbx_strand_id
1 'polypeptide(L)'
;MRSLRCLLGLRRAYLVWPILLLLLVGAALTALLPPAGDQGGIDVLGALRRATSRKESPARGRAEEEEEEEEQRFTIVIQTYNRTDILLKLLNHYQAVPHLQQIIIVWNNIGKQTPLKLWKSLQPHPVPVVFKEQASNLMRNRLQAFPEIDTDAVLMLDDDTLLSVPDISFAFSVWKQFSDQIVGFVPRKHVSTPGGVYSYGSFELQDPETAGGDKYSMVLIGAAFFHRRYLQVFQDQPAAVHALVDETQNCDDIAVNFAVALYLREHSAGTVKKPSGVFVKPVDLRNLEKDASSGYQGMWHRPEHLLQRSYCLNRLTQIYGVMPLRFSNLMISQFGFPSYANHKSSA
;
A
#
# COMPACT_ATOMS: atom_id res chain seq x y z
N MET A 1 33.50 -41.34 36.20
CA MET A 1 32.29 -42.05 35.75
C MET A 1 31.16 -41.85 36.74
N ARG A 2 30.62 -40.67 36.91
CA ARG A 2 29.42 -40.40 37.73
C ARG A 2 28.80 -39.06 37.25
N SER A 3 28.23 -39.06 36.04
CA SER A 3 27.53 -37.84 35.58
C SER A 3 26.54 -38.05 34.40
N LEU A 4 26.09 -39.29 34.15
CA LEU A 4 25.21 -39.57 33.00
C LEU A 4 23.84 -40.16 33.37
N ARG A 5 23.42 -40.15 34.65
CA ARG A 5 22.13 -40.73 35.07
C ARG A 5 21.04 -39.73 35.47
N CYS A 6 21.29 -38.42 35.38
CA CYS A 6 20.31 -37.39 35.78
C CYS A 6 19.51 -36.74 34.63
N LEU A 7 19.82 -37.03 33.36
CA LEU A 7 19.16 -36.39 32.22
C LEU A 7 18.01 -37.20 31.58
N LEU A 8 17.80 -38.45 31.99
CA LEU A 8 16.73 -39.31 31.46
C LEU A 8 15.41 -39.26 32.24
N GLY A 9 15.41 -38.68 33.46
CA GLY A 9 14.23 -38.57 34.31
C GLY A 9 13.29 -37.40 33.97
N LEU A 10 13.81 -36.34 33.35
CA LEU A 10 13.06 -35.09 33.11
C LEU A 10 12.23 -35.10 31.82
N ARG A 11 12.52 -35.97 30.86
CA ARG A 11 11.76 -36.01 29.58
C ARG A 11 10.44 -36.78 29.65
N ARG A 12 10.19 -37.61 30.67
CA ARG A 12 8.92 -38.32 30.83
C ARG A 12 7.85 -37.53 31.60
N ALA A 13 8.22 -36.52 32.36
CA ALA A 13 7.28 -35.74 33.14
C ALA A 13 6.48 -34.73 32.29
N TYR A 14 7.03 -34.25 31.16
CA TYR A 14 6.36 -33.22 30.33
C TYR A 14 5.27 -33.75 29.37
N LEU A 15 5.20 -35.08 29.17
CA LEU A 15 4.17 -35.69 28.30
C LEU A 15 2.95 -36.20 29.07
N VAL A 16 3.05 -36.43 30.38
CA VAL A 16 1.96 -36.98 31.18
C VAL A 16 0.96 -35.91 31.63
N TRP A 17 1.43 -34.70 31.88
CA TRP A 17 0.57 -33.60 32.34
C TRP A 17 -0.46 -33.11 31.29
N PRO A 18 -0.14 -32.92 30.01
CA PRO A 18 -1.15 -32.54 29.04
C PRO A 18 -2.19 -33.61 28.75
N ILE A 19 -1.82 -34.88 28.86
CA ILE A 19 -2.77 -36.01 28.70
C ILE A 19 -3.73 -36.09 29.90
N LEU A 20 -3.23 -35.88 31.13
CA LEU A 20 -4.09 -35.82 32.32
C LEU A 20 -5.05 -34.63 32.30
N LEU A 21 -4.58 -33.46 31.78
CA LEU A 21 -5.42 -32.26 31.62
C LEU A 21 -6.53 -32.49 30.61
N LEU A 22 -6.24 -33.16 29.49
CA LEU A 22 -7.25 -33.52 28.48
C LEU A 22 -8.29 -34.52 29.00
N LEU A 23 -7.87 -35.48 29.83
CA LEU A 23 -8.79 -36.40 30.42
C LEU A 23 -9.68 -35.77 31.50
N LEU A 24 -9.15 -34.82 32.28
CA LEU A 24 -9.93 -34.07 33.28
C LEU A 24 -10.91 -33.07 32.60
N VAL A 25 -10.54 -32.43 31.50
CA VAL A 25 -11.45 -31.58 30.73
C VAL A 25 -12.54 -32.42 30.05
N GLY A 26 -12.21 -33.61 29.54
CA GLY A 26 -13.19 -34.55 28.99
C GLY A 26 -14.20 -35.05 30.03
N ALA A 27 -13.73 -35.38 31.25
CA ALA A 27 -14.60 -35.80 32.35
C ALA A 27 -15.49 -34.66 32.89
N ALA A 28 -14.99 -33.43 32.90
CA ALA A 28 -15.79 -32.25 33.30
C ALA A 28 -16.88 -31.89 32.27
N LEU A 29 -16.63 -32.11 30.97
CA LEU A 29 -17.64 -31.88 29.92
C LEU A 29 -18.75 -32.93 29.95
N THR A 30 -18.45 -34.19 30.36
CA THR A 30 -19.49 -35.23 30.47
C THR A 30 -20.37 -35.07 31.71
N ALA A 31 -19.87 -34.41 32.76
CA ALA A 31 -20.65 -34.15 34.00
C ALA A 31 -21.61 -32.94 33.87
N LEU A 32 -21.51 -32.14 32.83
CA LEU A 32 -22.36 -30.97 32.56
C LEU A 32 -23.51 -31.25 31.58
N LEU A 33 -23.65 -32.47 31.08
CA LEU A 33 -24.77 -32.85 30.23
C LEU A 33 -25.96 -33.33 31.11
N PRO A 34 -27.18 -32.77 30.91
CA PRO A 34 -28.36 -33.26 31.60
C PRO A 34 -28.68 -34.70 31.17
N PRO A 35 -29.32 -35.53 32.06
CA PRO A 35 -29.65 -36.91 31.72
C PRO A 35 -30.63 -36.93 30.53
N ALA A 36 -30.34 -37.77 29.55
CA ALA A 36 -31.12 -37.99 28.36
C ALA A 36 -32.54 -38.41 28.70
N GLY A 37 -33.50 -37.48 28.56
CA GLY A 37 -34.92 -37.79 28.42
C GLY A 37 -35.16 -38.26 26.99
N ASP A 38 -35.80 -39.42 26.91
CA ASP A 38 -36.20 -40.12 25.69
C ASP A 38 -37.07 -39.18 24.79
N GLN A 39 -36.68 -39.01 23.54
CA GLN A 39 -37.36 -38.66 22.30
C GLN A 39 -36.58 -37.60 21.48
N GLY A 40 -36.06 -38.07 20.36
CA GLY A 40 -35.54 -37.20 19.29
C GLY A 40 -34.05 -37.45 19.00
N GLY A 41 -33.73 -38.60 18.43
CA GLY A 41 -32.40 -38.86 17.89
C GLY A 41 -32.03 -37.80 16.84
N ILE A 42 -31.08 -36.94 17.17
CA ILE A 42 -30.49 -36.01 16.21
C ILE A 42 -29.75 -36.88 15.19
N ASP A 43 -30.31 -36.96 13.97
CA ASP A 43 -29.68 -37.62 12.83
C ASP A 43 -28.44 -36.83 12.38
N VAL A 44 -27.33 -37.04 13.12
CA VAL A 44 -26.02 -36.43 12.83
C VAL A 44 -25.51 -36.88 11.46
N LEU A 45 -25.85 -38.08 11.00
CA LEU A 45 -25.55 -38.60 9.66
C LEU A 45 -26.39 -37.90 8.58
N GLY A 46 -27.63 -37.58 8.87
CA GLY A 46 -28.50 -36.78 7.99
C GLY A 46 -28.07 -35.32 7.90
N ALA A 47 -27.55 -34.75 9.00
CA ALA A 47 -26.97 -33.40 9.00
C ALA A 47 -25.65 -33.35 8.21
N LEU A 48 -24.78 -34.36 8.38
CA LEU A 48 -23.54 -34.48 7.57
C LEU A 48 -23.84 -34.73 6.10
N ARG A 49 -24.81 -35.59 5.76
CA ARG A 49 -25.24 -35.80 4.37
C ARG A 49 -25.88 -34.55 3.77
N ARG A 50 -26.57 -33.70 4.53
CA ARG A 50 -27.10 -32.42 4.05
C ARG A 50 -26.00 -31.37 3.87
N ALA A 51 -24.97 -31.37 4.71
CA ALA A 51 -23.81 -30.50 4.53
C ALA A 51 -22.94 -30.86 3.31
N THR A 52 -22.85 -32.16 2.98
CA THR A 52 -22.08 -32.61 1.79
C THR A 52 -22.92 -32.64 0.47
N SER A 53 -24.26 -32.45 0.58
CA SER A 53 -25.18 -32.46 -0.59
C SER A 53 -25.58 -31.06 -1.05
N ARG A 54 -24.98 -30.00 -0.51
CA ARG A 54 -25.12 -28.66 -1.11
C ARG A 54 -24.24 -28.61 -2.35
N LYS A 55 -24.74 -29.16 -3.47
CA LYS A 55 -24.24 -28.82 -4.81
C LYS A 55 -24.48 -27.32 -4.97
N GLU A 56 -23.44 -26.54 -4.77
CA GLU A 56 -23.42 -25.15 -5.16
C GLU A 56 -23.78 -25.08 -6.67
N SER A 57 -24.76 -24.25 -7.00
CA SER A 57 -25.14 -24.02 -8.37
C SER A 57 -23.90 -23.46 -9.11
N PRO A 58 -23.50 -24.05 -10.26
CA PRO A 58 -22.32 -23.57 -10.99
C PRO A 58 -22.42 -22.10 -11.40
N ALA A 59 -23.61 -21.50 -11.40
CA ALA A 59 -23.84 -20.08 -11.63
C ALA A 59 -23.46 -19.21 -10.42
N ARG A 60 -23.60 -19.73 -9.19
CA ARG A 60 -23.27 -18.98 -7.96
C ARG A 60 -21.76 -18.96 -7.70
N GLY A 61 -21.07 -20.09 -7.92
CA GLY A 61 -19.61 -20.15 -7.86
C GLY A 61 -18.94 -19.25 -8.90
N ARG A 62 -19.52 -19.14 -10.10
CA ARG A 62 -19.00 -18.28 -11.16
C ARG A 62 -19.19 -16.79 -10.83
N ALA A 63 -20.32 -16.41 -10.20
CA ALA A 63 -20.56 -15.03 -9.79
C ALA A 63 -19.65 -14.64 -8.61
N GLU A 64 -19.41 -15.54 -7.67
CA GLU A 64 -18.49 -15.32 -6.54
C GLU A 64 -17.02 -15.26 -7.03
N GLU A 65 -16.63 -16.05 -8.02
CA GLU A 65 -15.31 -15.99 -8.68
C GLU A 65 -15.15 -14.70 -9.52
N GLU A 66 -16.20 -14.24 -10.22
CA GLU A 66 -16.19 -13.00 -11.00
C GLU A 66 -16.15 -11.76 -10.06
N GLU A 67 -16.84 -11.77 -8.92
CA GLU A 67 -16.74 -10.74 -7.89
C GLU A 67 -15.35 -10.74 -7.21
N GLU A 68 -14.77 -11.90 -6.90
CA GLU A 68 -13.39 -12.02 -6.38
C GLU A 68 -12.35 -11.60 -7.41
N GLU A 69 -12.55 -11.83 -8.72
CA GLU A 69 -11.66 -11.34 -9.78
C GLU A 69 -11.78 -9.81 -9.97
N GLU A 70 -12.96 -9.22 -9.83
CA GLU A 70 -13.15 -7.77 -9.90
C GLU A 70 -12.50 -7.05 -8.72
N GLU A 71 -12.54 -7.61 -7.50
CA GLU A 71 -11.80 -7.11 -6.32
C GLU A 71 -10.27 -7.22 -6.47
N GLN A 72 -9.77 -7.98 -7.46
CA GLN A 72 -8.35 -8.23 -7.65
C GLN A 72 -7.68 -7.33 -8.69
N ARG A 73 -8.28 -6.20 -9.09
CA ARG A 73 -7.71 -5.28 -10.10
C ARG A 73 -7.37 -3.93 -9.51
N PHE A 74 -6.54 -3.19 -10.24
CA PHE A 74 -6.19 -1.82 -9.87
C PHE A 74 -6.06 -0.90 -11.09
N THR A 75 -6.14 0.39 -10.85
CA THR A 75 -5.94 1.44 -11.84
C THR A 75 -4.63 2.16 -11.58
N ILE A 76 -3.81 2.39 -12.61
CA ILE A 76 -2.66 3.28 -12.53
C ILE A 76 -3.12 4.71 -12.86
N VAL A 77 -2.64 5.69 -12.06
CA VAL A 77 -2.80 7.13 -12.33
C VAL A 77 -1.43 7.77 -12.45
N ILE A 78 -1.16 8.43 -13.59
CA ILE A 78 0.10 9.15 -13.86
C ILE A 78 -0.24 10.58 -14.27
N GLN A 79 0.30 11.57 -13.56
CA GLN A 79 0.23 12.96 -13.98
C GLN A 79 1.51 13.32 -14.74
N THR A 80 1.38 13.97 -15.88
CA THR A 80 2.53 14.32 -16.70
C THR A 80 2.52 15.78 -17.19
N TYR A 81 3.72 16.35 -17.24
CA TYR A 81 3.97 17.68 -17.81
C TYR A 81 5.32 17.70 -18.53
N ASN A 82 5.30 18.00 -19.85
CA ASN A 82 6.49 18.15 -20.73
C ASN A 82 7.43 16.92 -20.82
N ARG A 83 6.93 15.70 -20.56
CA ARG A 83 7.71 14.45 -20.58
C ARG A 83 7.03 13.34 -21.39
N THR A 84 6.53 13.70 -22.59
CA THR A 84 5.74 12.77 -23.43
C THR A 84 6.53 11.53 -23.86
N ASP A 85 7.83 11.68 -24.13
CA ASP A 85 8.72 10.58 -24.51
C ASP A 85 8.91 9.56 -23.39
N ILE A 86 9.12 10.00 -22.16
CA ILE A 86 9.17 9.13 -20.99
C ILE A 86 7.82 8.48 -20.73
N LEU A 87 6.73 9.26 -20.80
CA LEU A 87 5.38 8.75 -20.64
C LEU A 87 5.11 7.57 -21.57
N LEU A 88 5.44 7.66 -22.86
CA LEU A 88 5.22 6.59 -23.82
C LEU A 88 6.04 5.32 -23.49
N LYS A 89 7.27 5.47 -22.98
CA LYS A 89 8.08 4.35 -22.49
C LYS A 89 7.41 3.66 -21.30
N LEU A 90 6.93 4.46 -20.32
CA LEU A 90 6.24 3.94 -19.14
C LEU A 90 4.93 3.23 -19.51
N LEU A 91 4.13 3.84 -20.40
CA LEU A 91 2.88 3.22 -20.86
C LEU A 91 3.13 1.84 -21.49
N ASN A 92 4.16 1.72 -22.34
CA ASN A 92 4.52 0.44 -22.95
C ASN A 92 4.99 -0.58 -21.91
N HIS A 93 5.79 -0.16 -20.93
CA HIS A 93 6.28 -1.03 -19.84
C HIS A 93 5.13 -1.58 -19.00
N TYR A 94 4.20 -0.71 -18.60
CA TYR A 94 3.10 -1.09 -17.70
C TYR A 94 2.01 -1.95 -18.37
N GLN A 95 1.99 -2.08 -19.71
CA GLN A 95 1.08 -3.01 -20.38
C GLN A 95 1.25 -4.49 -19.96
N ALA A 96 2.42 -4.84 -19.42
CA ALA A 96 2.74 -6.19 -18.98
C ALA A 96 2.37 -6.47 -17.50
N VAL A 97 1.81 -5.48 -16.80
CA VAL A 97 1.54 -5.63 -15.35
C VAL A 97 0.26 -6.44 -15.13
N PRO A 98 0.32 -7.55 -14.37
CA PRO A 98 -0.86 -8.34 -14.04
C PRO A 98 -1.86 -7.54 -13.21
N HIS A 99 -3.15 -7.86 -13.35
CA HIS A 99 -4.26 -7.22 -12.61
C HIS A 99 -4.44 -5.72 -12.87
N LEU A 100 -3.71 -5.16 -13.82
CA LEU A 100 -3.90 -3.77 -14.23
C LEU A 100 -5.14 -3.67 -15.13
N GLN A 101 -6.16 -2.93 -14.67
CA GLN A 101 -7.41 -2.74 -15.40
C GLN A 101 -7.30 -1.63 -16.44
N GLN A 102 -6.71 -0.49 -16.05
CA GLN A 102 -6.54 0.68 -16.93
C GLN A 102 -5.45 1.61 -16.43
N ILE A 103 -5.02 2.53 -17.30
CA ILE A 103 -4.09 3.61 -16.97
C ILE A 103 -4.79 4.94 -17.24
N ILE A 104 -4.87 5.82 -16.25
CA ILE A 104 -5.37 7.19 -16.39
C ILE A 104 -4.18 8.14 -16.42
N ILE A 105 -4.10 8.93 -17.49
CA ILE A 105 -3.08 9.96 -17.66
C ILE A 105 -3.69 11.32 -17.41
N VAL A 106 -3.26 11.96 -16.33
CA VAL A 106 -3.61 13.35 -16.03
C VAL A 106 -2.71 14.26 -16.84
N TRP A 107 -3.26 14.80 -17.92
CA TRP A 107 -2.53 15.56 -18.94
C TRP A 107 -2.48 17.04 -18.57
N ASN A 108 -1.38 17.46 -17.93
CA ASN A 108 -1.17 18.85 -17.49
C ASN A 108 -0.54 19.75 -18.56
N ASN A 109 -0.34 19.26 -19.78
CA ASN A 109 0.20 20.07 -20.90
C ASN A 109 -0.88 20.92 -21.55
N ILE A 110 -1.18 22.05 -20.95
CA ILE A 110 -2.26 22.94 -21.35
C ILE A 110 -2.12 23.38 -22.82
N GLY A 111 -3.20 23.23 -23.59
CA GLY A 111 -3.25 23.59 -25.00
C GLY A 111 -2.45 22.69 -25.95
N LYS A 112 -1.80 21.63 -25.44
CA LYS A 112 -1.13 20.61 -26.26
C LYS A 112 -2.02 19.39 -26.43
N GLN A 113 -2.10 18.87 -27.65
CA GLN A 113 -2.82 17.64 -27.93
C GLN A 113 -2.16 16.46 -27.18
N THR A 114 -3.00 15.55 -26.68
CA THR A 114 -2.55 14.30 -26.11
C THR A 114 -1.91 13.40 -27.17
N PRO A 115 -0.92 12.56 -26.84
CA PRO A 115 -0.28 11.66 -27.78
C PRO A 115 -1.13 10.41 -28.09
N LEU A 116 -2.45 10.45 -27.86
CA LEU A 116 -3.34 9.30 -27.98
C LEU A 116 -3.33 8.70 -29.38
N LYS A 117 -3.26 9.53 -30.45
CA LYS A 117 -3.18 9.03 -31.85
C LYS A 117 -1.88 8.25 -32.08
N LEU A 118 -0.75 8.78 -31.59
CA LEU A 118 0.53 8.11 -31.68
C LEU A 118 0.53 6.83 -30.85
N TRP A 119 0.01 6.87 -29.61
CA TRP A 119 -0.11 5.69 -28.78
C TRP A 119 -0.89 4.57 -29.45
N LYS A 120 -2.07 4.86 -30.01
CA LYS A 120 -2.90 3.88 -30.72
C LYS A 120 -2.25 3.33 -31.99
N SER A 121 -1.31 4.05 -32.60
CA SER A 121 -0.62 3.60 -33.83
C SER A 121 0.59 2.69 -33.56
N LEU A 122 1.09 2.61 -32.33
CA LEU A 122 2.32 1.87 -32.04
C LEU A 122 2.11 0.36 -32.07
N GLN A 123 1.14 -0.16 -31.33
CA GLN A 123 0.78 -1.59 -31.28
C GLN A 123 -0.60 -1.75 -30.63
N PRO A 124 -1.26 -2.91 -30.76
CA PRO A 124 -2.40 -3.22 -29.93
C PRO A 124 -1.96 -3.34 -28.47
N HIS A 125 -2.59 -2.53 -27.59
CA HIS A 125 -2.31 -2.50 -26.17
C HIS A 125 -3.46 -3.16 -25.41
N PRO A 126 -3.22 -4.22 -24.62
CA PRO A 126 -4.26 -4.92 -23.89
C PRO A 126 -4.90 -4.06 -22.79
N VAL A 127 -4.12 -3.14 -22.17
CA VAL A 127 -4.61 -2.29 -21.09
C VAL A 127 -5.07 -0.94 -21.65
N PRO A 128 -6.33 -0.53 -21.42
CA PRO A 128 -6.85 0.76 -21.84
C PRO A 128 -6.07 1.94 -21.22
N VAL A 129 -5.85 2.99 -22.03
CA VAL A 129 -5.24 4.24 -21.58
C VAL A 129 -6.21 5.39 -21.82
N VAL A 130 -6.55 6.12 -20.76
CA VAL A 130 -7.47 7.24 -20.76
C VAL A 130 -6.70 8.53 -20.46
N PHE A 131 -6.79 9.55 -21.32
CA PHE A 131 -6.20 10.86 -21.08
C PHE A 131 -7.23 11.81 -20.51
N LYS A 132 -6.90 12.44 -19.37
CA LYS A 132 -7.70 13.46 -18.68
C LYS A 132 -7.02 14.82 -18.84
N GLU A 133 -7.43 15.56 -19.87
CA GLU A 133 -6.91 16.91 -20.13
C GLU A 133 -7.31 17.86 -19.01
N GLN A 134 -6.37 18.69 -18.57
CA GLN A 134 -6.55 19.62 -17.47
C GLN A 134 -6.58 21.08 -17.97
N ALA A 135 -7.37 21.92 -17.29
CA ALA A 135 -7.46 23.34 -17.57
C ALA A 135 -6.30 24.15 -16.99
N SER A 136 -5.58 23.61 -16.01
CA SER A 136 -4.45 24.24 -15.33
C SER A 136 -3.41 23.20 -14.93
N ASN A 137 -2.14 23.61 -14.86
CA ASN A 137 -1.05 22.73 -14.44
C ASN A 137 -0.89 22.79 -12.91
N LEU A 138 -1.70 22.01 -12.20
CA LEU A 138 -1.66 21.92 -10.73
C LEU A 138 -1.20 20.54 -10.28
N MET A 139 -0.40 20.49 -9.20
CA MET A 139 0.08 19.22 -8.66
C MET A 139 -1.05 18.30 -8.17
N ARG A 140 -2.10 18.89 -7.60
CA ARG A 140 -3.24 18.11 -7.08
C ARG A 140 -4.19 17.56 -8.15
N ASN A 141 -3.98 17.84 -9.45
CA ASN A 141 -4.85 17.32 -10.50
C ASN A 141 -4.90 15.80 -10.51
N ARG A 142 -3.80 15.12 -10.15
CA ARG A 142 -3.75 13.66 -10.03
C ARG A 142 -4.62 13.09 -8.90
N LEU A 143 -5.04 13.93 -7.96
CA LEU A 143 -5.86 13.55 -6.82
C LEU A 143 -7.36 13.75 -7.07
N GLN A 144 -7.79 14.08 -8.28
CA GLN A 144 -9.20 14.15 -8.63
C GLN A 144 -9.83 12.74 -8.57
N ALA A 145 -11.07 12.68 -8.05
CA ALA A 145 -11.85 11.46 -8.05
C ALA A 145 -12.46 11.24 -9.45
N PHE A 146 -11.66 10.76 -10.38
CA PHE A 146 -12.12 10.48 -11.75
C PHE A 146 -13.16 9.36 -11.73
N PRO A 147 -14.34 9.55 -12.36
CA PRO A 147 -15.41 8.55 -12.38
C PRO A 147 -15.03 7.25 -13.09
N GLU A 148 -13.98 7.28 -13.92
CA GLU A 148 -13.45 6.11 -14.60
C GLU A 148 -12.67 5.17 -13.66
N ILE A 149 -12.30 5.61 -12.43
CA ILE A 149 -11.64 4.76 -11.45
C ILE A 149 -12.72 3.91 -10.76
N ASP A 150 -12.95 2.72 -11.27
CA ASP A 150 -13.91 1.74 -10.75
C ASP A 150 -13.26 0.71 -9.81
N THR A 151 -11.93 0.55 -9.86
CA THR A 151 -11.17 -0.31 -8.96
C THR A 151 -10.97 0.31 -7.59
N ASP A 152 -11.00 -0.49 -6.52
CA ASP A 152 -10.72 -0.01 -5.17
C ASP A 152 -9.26 0.39 -4.98
N ALA A 153 -8.33 -0.34 -5.60
CA ALA A 153 -6.92 -0.04 -5.59
C ALA A 153 -6.54 0.98 -6.67
N VAL A 154 -5.80 2.00 -6.28
CA VAL A 154 -5.17 2.97 -7.18
C VAL A 154 -3.66 2.93 -6.95
N LEU A 155 -2.90 2.67 -8.00
CA LEU A 155 -1.45 2.87 -8.00
C LEU A 155 -1.15 4.24 -8.62
N MET A 156 -0.71 5.17 -7.80
CA MET A 156 -0.25 6.47 -8.29
C MET A 156 1.24 6.44 -8.55
N LEU A 157 1.66 6.95 -9.70
CA LEU A 157 3.05 7.00 -10.14
C LEU A 157 3.41 8.38 -10.66
N ASP A 158 4.63 8.83 -10.37
CA ASP A 158 5.22 9.99 -11.05
C ASP A 158 5.61 9.60 -12.48
N ASP A 159 5.59 10.56 -13.41
CA ASP A 159 5.84 10.34 -14.84
C ASP A 159 7.29 10.06 -15.23
N ASP A 160 8.17 9.97 -14.24
CA ASP A 160 9.58 9.57 -14.36
C ASP A 160 9.93 8.32 -13.55
N THR A 161 8.95 7.72 -12.89
CA THR A 161 9.15 6.54 -12.03
C THR A 161 8.94 5.26 -12.82
N LEU A 162 9.97 4.42 -12.90
CA LEU A 162 9.91 3.07 -13.44
C LEU A 162 10.04 2.07 -12.31
N LEU A 163 8.97 1.32 -12.07
CA LEU A 163 8.92 0.17 -11.17
C LEU A 163 8.95 -1.13 -11.96
N SER A 164 9.65 -2.13 -11.45
CA SER A 164 9.59 -3.46 -12.05
C SER A 164 8.19 -4.08 -11.91
N VAL A 165 7.78 -4.90 -12.87
CA VAL A 165 6.51 -5.63 -12.81
C VAL A 165 6.40 -6.50 -11.55
N PRO A 166 7.45 -7.24 -11.12
CA PRO A 166 7.41 -7.98 -9.84
C PRO A 166 7.21 -7.10 -8.62
N ASP A 167 7.83 -5.90 -8.56
CA ASP A 167 7.65 -4.98 -7.45
C ASP A 167 6.21 -4.48 -7.35
N ILE A 168 5.58 -4.15 -8.50
CA ILE A 168 4.17 -3.72 -8.54
C ILE A 168 3.27 -4.85 -8.06
N SER A 169 3.45 -6.08 -8.58
CA SER A 169 2.64 -7.24 -8.20
C SER A 169 2.77 -7.56 -6.71
N PHE A 170 3.99 -7.47 -6.17
CA PHE A 170 4.23 -7.66 -4.74
C PHE A 170 3.58 -6.57 -3.89
N ALA A 171 3.76 -5.29 -4.24
CA ALA A 171 3.14 -4.19 -3.51
C ALA A 171 1.61 -4.25 -3.57
N PHE A 172 1.02 -4.71 -4.68
CA PHE A 172 -0.41 -4.94 -4.76
C PHE A 172 -0.87 -6.04 -3.80
N SER A 173 -0.14 -7.15 -3.69
CA SER A 173 -0.43 -8.21 -2.72
C SER A 173 -0.33 -7.73 -1.26
N VAL A 174 0.63 -6.84 -0.97
CA VAL A 174 0.76 -6.17 0.33
C VAL A 174 -0.42 -5.22 0.56
N TRP A 175 -0.80 -4.42 -0.46
CA TRP A 175 -1.92 -3.49 -0.33
C TRP A 175 -3.23 -4.21 0.00
N LYS A 176 -3.50 -5.38 -0.56
CA LYS A 176 -4.68 -6.19 -0.21
C LYS A 176 -4.77 -6.51 1.29
N GLN A 177 -3.64 -6.58 1.99
CA GLN A 177 -3.57 -6.80 3.44
C GLN A 177 -3.66 -5.51 4.26
N PHE A 178 -3.32 -4.36 3.66
CA PHE A 178 -3.28 -3.04 4.27
C PHE A 178 -4.11 -2.02 3.48
N SER A 179 -5.28 -2.42 2.98
CA SER A 179 -6.09 -1.65 2.02
C SER A 179 -6.60 -0.30 2.56
N ASP A 180 -6.58 -0.10 3.86
CA ASP A 180 -6.90 1.17 4.52
C ASP A 180 -5.68 2.11 4.66
N GLN A 181 -4.49 1.71 4.25
CA GLN A 181 -3.26 2.50 4.33
C GLN A 181 -2.67 2.76 2.94
N ILE A 182 -1.76 3.73 2.87
CA ILE A 182 -0.93 3.96 1.69
C ILE A 182 0.19 2.90 1.70
N VAL A 183 0.28 2.08 0.66
CA VAL A 183 1.34 1.07 0.52
C VAL A 183 2.27 1.47 -0.61
N GLY A 184 3.51 1.83 -0.29
CA GLY A 184 4.38 2.40 -1.32
C GLY A 184 5.87 2.29 -1.02
N PHE A 185 6.65 2.83 -1.94
CA PHE A 185 8.07 2.54 -2.08
C PHE A 185 8.99 3.66 -1.56
N VAL A 186 8.44 4.83 -1.22
CA VAL A 186 9.24 6.00 -0.86
C VAL A 186 8.86 6.52 0.53
N PRO A 187 9.49 6.00 1.60
CA PRO A 187 9.21 6.43 2.97
C PRO A 187 9.88 7.77 3.27
N ARG A 188 9.22 8.56 4.11
CA ARG A 188 9.71 9.85 4.62
C ARG A 188 9.29 10.04 6.08
N LYS A 189 9.86 11.03 6.76
CA LYS A 189 9.54 11.31 8.15
C LYS A 189 9.37 12.80 8.43
N HIS A 190 8.57 13.13 9.41
CA HIS A 190 8.64 14.42 10.08
C HIS A 190 9.60 14.31 11.27
N VAL A 191 10.34 15.37 11.53
CA VAL A 191 11.27 15.44 12.67
C VAL A 191 10.85 16.62 13.53
N SER A 192 10.54 16.35 14.81
CA SER A 192 10.27 17.41 15.78
C SER A 192 11.56 18.16 16.12
N THR A 193 11.51 19.47 16.04
CA THR A 193 12.62 20.34 16.44
C THR A 193 12.29 21.07 17.75
N PRO A 194 13.30 21.59 18.45
CA PRO A 194 13.06 22.45 19.60
C PRO A 194 12.12 23.62 19.23
N GLY A 195 11.12 23.89 20.05
CA GLY A 195 10.11 24.93 19.78
C GLY A 195 8.83 24.44 19.12
N GLY A 196 8.64 23.11 18.94
CA GLY A 196 7.39 22.53 18.43
C GLY A 196 7.20 22.68 16.93
N VAL A 197 8.26 22.95 16.18
CA VAL A 197 8.28 23.03 14.72
C VAL A 197 8.72 21.69 14.14
N TYR A 198 8.25 21.36 12.94
CA TYR A 198 8.57 20.11 12.25
C TYR A 198 9.47 20.37 11.04
N SER A 199 10.49 19.53 10.87
CA SER A 199 11.31 19.46 9.66
C SER A 199 10.96 18.22 8.85
N TYR A 200 11.08 18.33 7.53
CA TYR A 200 10.93 17.20 6.63
C TYR A 200 12.26 16.45 6.53
N GLY A 201 12.21 15.13 6.75
CA GLY A 201 13.38 14.25 6.67
C GLY A 201 13.23 13.19 5.58
N SER A 202 14.30 12.98 4.79
CA SER A 202 14.39 11.82 3.92
C SER A 202 14.75 10.57 4.74
N PHE A 203 14.43 9.40 4.20
CA PHE A 203 14.77 8.12 4.84
C PHE A 203 16.28 7.90 4.91
N GLU A 204 17.02 8.37 3.91
CA GLU A 204 18.46 8.18 3.77
C GLU A 204 19.31 9.03 4.75
N LEU A 205 18.73 10.11 5.27
CA LEU A 205 19.38 10.97 6.28
C LEU A 205 19.09 10.49 7.71
N GLN A 206 18.97 9.21 7.92
CA GLN A 206 18.84 8.65 9.26
C GLN A 206 20.22 8.59 9.90
N ASP A 207 20.44 9.51 10.81
CA ASP A 207 21.53 9.41 11.75
C ASP A 207 21.18 8.32 12.78
N PRO A 208 21.93 7.21 12.85
CA PRO A 208 21.68 6.14 13.83
C PRO A 208 21.73 6.64 15.29
N GLU A 209 22.40 7.76 15.54
CA GLU A 209 22.60 8.35 16.88
C GLU A 209 21.45 9.29 17.28
N THR A 210 20.69 9.86 16.34
CA THR A 210 19.51 10.64 16.68
C THR A 210 18.33 9.74 17.01
N ALA A 211 18.18 9.46 18.27
CA ALA A 211 17.09 8.82 19.01
C ALA A 211 15.84 8.42 18.18
N GLY A 212 15.79 7.21 17.68
CA GLY A 212 14.54 6.68 17.16
C GLY A 212 14.63 5.57 16.12
N GLY A 213 15.81 5.18 15.68
CA GLY A 213 16.00 4.07 14.73
C GLY A 213 15.38 4.33 13.36
N ASP A 214 15.34 3.28 12.54
CA ASP A 214 14.79 3.25 11.18
C ASP A 214 13.26 3.41 11.19
N LYS A 215 12.77 4.65 11.30
CA LYS A 215 11.34 4.98 11.35
C LYS A 215 10.98 5.98 10.27
N TYR A 216 9.81 5.78 9.69
CA TYR A 216 9.15 6.73 8.79
C TYR A 216 7.79 7.12 9.37
N SER A 217 7.19 8.19 8.88
CA SER A 217 5.86 8.63 9.30
C SER A 217 4.91 8.92 8.15
N MET A 218 5.39 8.82 6.92
CA MET A 218 4.61 8.98 5.71
C MET A 218 5.24 8.16 4.58
N VAL A 219 4.42 7.83 3.58
CA VAL A 219 4.83 7.19 2.33
C VAL A 219 4.38 8.09 1.19
N LEU A 220 5.31 8.49 0.31
CA LEU A 220 5.00 9.38 -0.79
C LEU A 220 4.17 8.69 -1.85
N ILE A 221 3.17 9.39 -2.38
CA ILE A 221 2.23 8.83 -3.35
C ILE A 221 2.76 8.78 -4.79
N GLY A 222 3.90 9.35 -5.09
CA GLY A 222 4.53 9.28 -6.41
C GLY A 222 4.96 7.86 -6.82
N ALA A 223 4.88 6.89 -5.91
CA ALA A 223 5.04 5.46 -6.16
C ALA A 223 4.33 4.69 -5.03
N ALA A 224 3.00 4.64 -5.05
CA ALA A 224 2.23 4.00 -3.97
C ALA A 224 0.83 3.57 -4.39
N PHE A 225 0.37 2.46 -3.81
CA PHE A 225 -1.02 2.03 -3.79
C PHE A 225 -1.77 2.68 -2.65
N PHE A 226 -3.02 3.05 -2.90
CA PHE A 226 -3.98 3.45 -1.88
C PHE A 226 -5.41 3.19 -2.36
N HIS A 227 -6.38 3.20 -1.44
CA HIS A 227 -7.77 2.99 -1.79
C HIS A 227 -8.34 4.24 -2.47
N ARG A 228 -9.09 4.07 -3.57
CA ARG A 228 -9.74 5.17 -4.34
C ARG A 228 -10.54 6.14 -3.48
N ARG A 229 -11.09 5.67 -2.33
CA ARG A 229 -11.81 6.55 -1.38
C ARG A 229 -11.00 7.76 -0.95
N TYR A 230 -9.66 7.64 -0.89
CA TYR A 230 -8.80 8.73 -0.47
C TYR A 230 -8.70 9.87 -1.49
N LEU A 231 -9.09 9.62 -2.74
CA LEU A 231 -9.26 10.70 -3.73
C LEU A 231 -10.41 11.62 -3.28
N GLN A 232 -11.56 11.05 -2.91
CA GLN A 232 -12.68 11.82 -2.37
C GLN A 232 -12.35 12.45 -1.02
N VAL A 233 -11.76 11.70 -0.11
CA VAL A 233 -11.31 12.23 1.20
C VAL A 233 -10.39 13.43 1.01
N PHE A 234 -9.53 13.43 -0.01
CA PHE A 234 -8.69 14.58 -0.33
C PHE A 234 -9.50 15.75 -0.92
N GLN A 235 -10.50 15.50 -1.78
CA GLN A 235 -11.37 16.56 -2.30
C GLN A 235 -12.14 17.27 -1.18
N ASP A 236 -12.54 16.53 -0.16
CA ASP A 236 -13.33 17.03 0.97
C ASP A 236 -12.47 17.78 2.03
N GLN A 237 -11.16 17.90 1.81
CA GLN A 237 -10.28 18.63 2.73
C GLN A 237 -10.58 20.14 2.73
N PRO A 238 -10.27 20.86 3.82
CA PRO A 238 -10.42 22.31 3.90
C PRO A 238 -9.76 23.05 2.71
N ALA A 239 -10.40 24.09 2.20
CA ALA A 239 -9.88 24.88 1.09
C ALA A 239 -8.44 25.38 1.31
N ALA A 240 -8.05 25.62 2.57
CA ALA A 240 -6.69 26.03 2.93
C ALA A 240 -5.63 24.93 2.63
N VAL A 241 -6.01 23.65 2.63
CA VAL A 241 -5.12 22.54 2.24
C VAL A 241 -4.88 22.57 0.74
N HIS A 242 -5.95 22.73 -0.05
CA HIS A 242 -5.85 22.84 -1.51
C HIS A 242 -5.04 24.07 -1.91
N ALA A 243 -5.31 25.22 -1.28
CA ALA A 243 -4.55 26.46 -1.53
C ALA A 243 -3.05 26.28 -1.24
N LEU A 244 -2.70 25.63 -0.13
CA LEU A 244 -1.31 25.35 0.20
C LEU A 244 -0.59 24.52 -0.87
N VAL A 245 -1.24 23.47 -1.39
CA VAL A 245 -0.69 22.62 -2.45
C VAL A 245 -0.56 23.42 -3.76
N ASP A 246 -1.57 24.22 -4.10
CA ASP A 246 -1.59 25.02 -5.33
C ASP A 246 -0.55 26.16 -5.29
N GLU A 247 -0.39 26.83 -4.16
CA GLU A 247 0.60 27.91 -3.97
C GLU A 247 2.04 27.40 -4.01
N THR A 248 2.29 26.25 -3.37
CA THR A 248 3.64 25.68 -3.33
C THR A 248 3.97 24.86 -4.56
N GLN A 249 2.97 24.42 -5.33
CA GLN A 249 3.12 23.42 -6.41
C GLN A 249 3.93 22.21 -5.92
N ASN A 250 3.68 21.80 -4.66
CA ASN A 250 4.42 20.80 -3.92
C ASN A 250 3.51 20.23 -2.82
N CYS A 251 4.00 19.23 -2.07
CA CYS A 251 3.40 18.78 -0.82
C CYS A 251 2.03 18.10 -0.91
N ASP A 252 1.53 17.81 -2.09
CA ASP A 252 0.30 17.05 -2.30
C ASP A 252 0.36 15.67 -1.65
N ASP A 253 1.51 15.01 -1.72
CA ASP A 253 1.80 13.74 -1.06
C ASP A 253 1.81 13.85 0.48
N ILE A 254 2.34 14.93 1.05
CA ILE A 254 2.27 15.20 2.49
C ILE A 254 0.82 15.43 2.91
N ALA A 255 0.08 16.25 2.15
CA ALA A 255 -1.32 16.55 2.43
C ALA A 255 -2.20 15.29 2.38
N VAL A 256 -1.98 14.39 1.41
CA VAL A 256 -2.66 13.08 1.36
C VAL A 256 -2.34 12.24 2.59
N ASN A 257 -1.07 12.17 3.02
CA ASN A 257 -0.70 11.43 4.23
C ASN A 257 -1.40 11.99 5.48
N PHE A 258 -1.55 13.32 5.59
CA PHE A 258 -2.32 13.96 6.68
C PHE A 258 -3.81 13.56 6.60
N ALA A 259 -4.42 13.66 5.41
CA ALA A 259 -5.83 13.31 5.20
C ALA A 259 -6.11 11.84 5.55
N VAL A 260 -5.24 10.92 5.09
CA VAL A 260 -5.35 9.48 5.40
C VAL A 260 -5.16 9.22 6.90
N ALA A 261 -4.18 9.86 7.55
CA ALA A 261 -3.95 9.69 8.99
C ALA A 261 -5.13 10.19 9.84
N LEU A 262 -5.77 11.29 9.43
CA LEU A 262 -6.97 11.80 10.08
C LEU A 262 -8.16 10.88 9.85
N TYR A 263 -8.38 10.45 8.62
CA TYR A 263 -9.44 9.50 8.26
C TYR A 263 -9.34 8.21 9.08
N LEU A 264 -8.14 7.62 9.14
CA LEU A 264 -7.89 6.41 9.92
C LEU A 264 -8.15 6.62 11.42
N ARG A 265 -7.81 7.79 11.95
CA ARG A 265 -8.07 8.12 13.36
C ARG A 265 -9.56 8.18 13.68
N GLU A 266 -10.37 8.65 12.73
CA GLU A 266 -11.82 8.82 12.91
C GLU A 266 -12.59 7.51 12.68
N HIS A 267 -12.10 6.66 11.76
CA HIS A 267 -12.82 5.45 11.32
C HIS A 267 -12.26 4.14 11.88
N SER A 268 -11.15 4.18 12.65
CA SER A 268 -10.62 2.96 13.28
C SER A 268 -11.42 2.58 14.53
N ALA A 269 -12.05 1.41 14.51
CA ALA A 269 -12.86 0.87 15.60
C ALA A 269 -12.06 0.41 16.84
N GLY A 270 -10.74 0.65 16.91
CA GLY A 270 -9.88 0.13 17.96
C GLY A 270 -8.99 1.18 18.64
N THR A 271 -8.39 0.79 19.76
CA THR A 271 -7.39 1.59 20.50
C THR A 271 -6.07 1.74 19.77
N VAL A 272 -5.79 0.89 18.77
CA VAL A 272 -4.55 0.88 18.01
C VAL A 272 -4.65 1.91 16.88
N LYS A 273 -3.87 2.96 17.02
CA LYS A 273 -3.80 4.04 16.02
C LYS A 273 -2.79 3.65 14.93
N LYS A 274 -3.28 3.39 13.72
CA LYS A 274 -2.47 2.98 12.55
C LYS A 274 -1.65 4.16 11.99
N PRO A 275 -0.44 3.93 11.43
CA PRO A 275 0.26 4.91 10.59
C PRO A 275 -0.49 5.14 9.28
N SER A 276 -0.24 6.25 8.59
CA SER A 276 -0.86 6.55 7.28
C SER A 276 -0.43 5.58 6.18
N GLY A 277 0.76 5.00 6.30
CA GLY A 277 1.29 4.13 5.24
C GLY A 277 2.16 2.99 5.73
N VAL A 278 2.40 2.05 4.82
CA VAL A 278 3.28 0.87 4.93
C VAL A 278 4.36 0.97 3.86
N PHE A 279 5.62 0.83 4.26
CA PHE A 279 6.75 0.86 3.36
C PHE A 279 7.03 -0.52 2.77
N VAL A 280 7.06 -0.58 1.44
CA VAL A 280 7.52 -1.74 0.67
C VAL A 280 8.87 -1.41 0.06
N LYS A 281 9.90 -2.18 0.40
CA LYS A 281 11.24 -2.01 -0.17
C LYS A 281 11.26 -2.53 -1.60
N PRO A 282 11.50 -1.68 -2.62
CA PRO A 282 11.58 -2.13 -4.00
C PRO A 282 12.89 -2.90 -4.25
N VAL A 283 12.85 -3.80 -5.22
CA VAL A 283 14.03 -4.44 -5.79
C VAL A 283 14.59 -3.58 -6.93
N ASP A 284 13.71 -3.08 -7.82
CA ASP A 284 14.10 -2.24 -8.95
C ASP A 284 13.13 -1.05 -9.13
N LEU A 285 13.52 0.08 -8.58
CA LEU A 285 12.86 1.37 -8.75
C LEU A 285 13.87 2.35 -9.36
N ARG A 286 13.54 2.89 -10.54
CA ARG A 286 14.40 3.81 -11.28
C ARG A 286 13.68 5.13 -11.53
N ASN A 287 14.44 6.21 -11.49
CA ASN A 287 13.99 7.52 -11.96
C ASN A 287 14.53 7.77 -13.37
N LEU A 288 13.62 7.97 -14.33
CA LEU A 288 13.93 8.17 -15.74
C LEU A 288 14.09 9.65 -16.13
N GLU A 289 14.10 10.56 -15.18
CA GLU A 289 14.14 12.00 -15.45
C GLU A 289 15.31 12.41 -16.37
N LYS A 290 16.48 11.78 -16.19
CA LYS A 290 17.66 12.05 -17.02
C LYS A 290 17.50 11.60 -18.47
N ASP A 291 16.53 10.73 -18.75
CA ASP A 291 16.22 10.22 -20.08
C ASP A 291 15.22 11.13 -20.83
N ALA A 292 14.72 12.19 -20.18
CA ALA A 292 13.79 13.13 -20.81
C ALA A 292 14.48 13.96 -21.88
N SER A 293 13.99 13.89 -23.11
CA SER A 293 14.49 14.69 -24.23
C SER A 293 14.25 16.19 -24.04
N SER A 294 13.25 16.56 -23.22
CA SER A 294 12.91 17.95 -22.92
C SER A 294 13.94 18.68 -22.03
N GLY A 295 14.85 17.94 -21.38
CA GLY A 295 15.74 18.50 -20.35
C GLY A 295 15.03 19.08 -19.13
N TYR A 296 13.70 18.82 -18.99
CA TYR A 296 12.91 19.31 -17.87
C TYR A 296 13.31 18.58 -16.60
N GLN A 297 13.81 19.34 -15.60
CA GLN A 297 14.19 18.81 -14.30
C GLN A 297 12.99 18.80 -13.34
N GLY A 298 12.86 17.73 -12.55
CA GLY A 298 11.84 17.60 -11.54
C GLY A 298 11.98 18.63 -10.41
N MET A 299 10.90 18.83 -9.69
CA MET A 299 10.85 19.85 -8.62
C MET A 299 11.81 19.55 -7.47
N TRP A 300 12.20 18.29 -7.27
CA TRP A 300 13.10 17.88 -6.19
C TRP A 300 14.53 18.44 -6.35
N HIS A 301 14.91 18.90 -7.55
CA HIS A 301 16.17 19.61 -7.81
C HIS A 301 16.16 21.07 -7.35
N ARG A 302 14.98 21.64 -7.02
CA ARG A 302 14.91 23.04 -6.59
C ARG A 302 15.57 23.20 -5.22
N PRO A 303 16.42 24.21 -5.02
CA PRO A 303 17.12 24.44 -3.74
C PRO A 303 16.16 24.55 -2.54
N GLU A 304 14.97 25.16 -2.77
CA GLU A 304 13.95 25.36 -1.75
C GLU A 304 13.08 24.14 -1.46
N HIS A 305 13.21 23.04 -2.22
CA HIS A 305 12.30 21.89 -2.16
C HIS A 305 12.10 21.35 -0.73
N LEU A 306 13.19 21.07 -0.01
CA LEU A 306 13.11 20.51 1.35
C LEU A 306 12.58 21.54 2.37
N LEU A 307 12.88 22.83 2.16
CA LEU A 307 12.35 23.91 3.00
C LEU A 307 10.85 24.06 2.81
N GLN A 308 10.37 24.02 1.57
CA GLN A 308 8.93 24.04 1.28
C GLN A 308 8.20 22.86 1.91
N ARG A 309 8.77 21.66 1.87
CA ARG A 309 8.16 20.48 2.48
C ARG A 309 8.10 20.60 4.01
N SER A 310 9.11 21.17 4.63
CA SER A 310 9.10 21.49 6.06
C SER A 310 8.04 22.56 6.39
N TYR A 311 7.91 23.58 5.54
CA TYR A 311 6.85 24.59 5.65
C TYR A 311 5.46 23.93 5.55
N CYS A 312 5.24 23.02 4.58
CA CYS A 312 3.96 22.33 4.42
C CYS A 312 3.59 21.48 5.63
N LEU A 313 4.54 20.75 6.25
CA LEU A 313 4.29 20.00 7.49
C LEU A 313 3.73 20.90 8.58
N ASN A 314 4.37 22.04 8.81
CA ASN A 314 3.97 22.99 9.84
C ASN A 314 2.62 23.65 9.51
N ARG A 315 2.44 24.04 8.25
CA ARG A 315 1.21 24.68 7.80
C ARG A 315 0.01 23.74 7.87
N LEU A 316 0.17 22.48 7.45
CA LEU A 316 -0.88 21.45 7.60
C LEU A 316 -1.19 21.20 9.07
N THR A 317 -0.15 21.12 9.93
CA THR A 317 -0.37 20.97 11.37
C THR A 317 -1.18 22.13 11.95
N GLN A 318 -0.94 23.37 11.50
CA GLN A 318 -1.73 24.54 11.90
C GLN A 318 -3.18 24.47 11.39
N ILE A 319 -3.38 24.11 10.11
CA ILE A 319 -4.73 24.01 9.51
C ILE A 319 -5.57 22.97 10.25
N TYR A 320 -5.01 21.81 10.57
CA TYR A 320 -5.73 20.73 11.27
C TYR A 320 -5.71 20.83 12.79
N GLY A 321 -4.90 21.75 13.36
CA GLY A 321 -4.73 21.89 14.80
C GLY A 321 -3.98 20.73 15.47
N VAL A 322 -3.45 19.78 14.70
CA VAL A 322 -2.77 18.57 15.21
C VAL A 322 -1.80 17.99 14.17
N MET A 323 -0.70 17.37 14.65
CA MET A 323 0.14 16.50 13.84
C MET A 323 -0.45 15.08 13.88
N PRO A 324 -1.10 14.60 12.80
CA PRO A 324 -1.76 13.30 12.81
C PRO A 324 -0.82 12.14 12.46
N LEU A 325 0.33 12.45 11.83
CA LEU A 325 1.27 11.45 11.33
C LEU A 325 1.90 10.65 12.48
N ARG A 326 2.01 9.33 12.28
CA ARG A 326 2.58 8.40 13.24
C ARG A 326 3.77 7.69 12.67
N PHE A 327 4.76 7.47 13.51
CA PHE A 327 5.93 6.69 13.15
C PHE A 327 5.61 5.21 13.04
N SER A 328 6.23 4.58 12.05
CA SER A 328 6.26 3.14 11.81
C SER A 328 7.68 2.70 11.49
N ASN A 329 8.03 1.49 11.88
CA ASN A 329 9.25 0.79 11.46
C ASN A 329 8.93 -0.46 10.62
N LEU A 330 7.67 -0.65 10.23
CA LEU A 330 7.26 -1.79 9.40
C LEU A 330 7.78 -1.60 7.99
N MET A 331 8.68 -2.46 7.58
CA MET A 331 9.16 -2.58 6.20
C MET A 331 8.88 -3.98 5.69
N ILE A 332 8.21 -4.07 4.56
CA ILE A 332 7.93 -5.35 3.88
C ILE A 332 8.82 -5.43 2.65
N SER A 333 9.51 -6.56 2.47
CA SER A 333 10.41 -6.77 1.34
C SER A 333 10.25 -8.16 0.76
N GLN A 334 10.51 -8.28 -0.54
CA GLN A 334 10.69 -9.57 -1.19
C GLN A 334 12.04 -10.14 -0.77
N PHE A 335 12.04 -11.36 -0.24
CA PHE A 335 13.27 -12.12 -0.09
C PHE A 335 13.39 -13.05 -1.30
N GLY A 336 14.43 -12.86 -2.10
CA GLY A 336 14.90 -13.95 -2.95
C GLY A 336 15.36 -15.08 -2.03
N PHE A 337 14.98 -16.33 -2.32
CA PHE A 337 15.62 -17.46 -1.67
C PHE A 337 17.14 -17.31 -1.85
N PRO A 338 17.96 -17.43 -0.77
CA PRO A 338 19.39 -17.40 -0.94
C PRO A 338 19.76 -18.49 -1.93
N SER A 339 20.36 -18.11 -3.05
CA SER A 339 20.88 -19.11 -3.97
C SER A 339 22.05 -19.79 -3.27
N TYR A 340 21.86 -21.01 -2.84
CA TYR A 340 22.95 -21.88 -2.35
C TYR A 340 23.88 -22.35 -3.47
N ALA A 341 23.71 -21.80 -4.68
CA ALA A 341 24.58 -22.08 -5.79
C ALA A 341 25.93 -21.38 -5.58
N ASN A 342 26.91 -22.19 -5.22
CA ASN A 342 28.32 -21.94 -5.42
C ASN A 342 29.11 -21.09 -4.41
N HIS A 343 29.19 -21.53 -3.17
CA HIS A 343 30.50 -21.53 -2.52
C HIS A 343 31.25 -22.80 -2.90
N LYS A 344 31.65 -22.98 -4.16
CA LYS A 344 32.84 -23.74 -4.48
C LYS A 344 33.99 -22.83 -4.12
N SER A 345 34.52 -23.02 -2.91
CA SER A 345 35.85 -22.59 -2.54
C SER A 345 36.81 -23.10 -3.63
N SER A 346 37.44 -22.18 -4.35
CA SER A 346 38.69 -22.44 -5.03
C SER A 346 39.69 -22.77 -3.94
N ALA A 347 40.03 -24.05 -3.81
CA ALA A 347 41.23 -24.52 -3.15
C ALA A 347 42.44 -24.32 -4.08
#